data_77cfc85c9681f4b65491da5fb792a35c
#
_entry.id   77cfc85c9681f4b65491da5fb792a35c
#
_cell.length_a   1.000
_cell.length_b   1.000
_cell.length_c   1.000
_cell.angle_alpha   90.00
_cell.angle_beta   90.00
_cell.angle_gamma   90.00
#
_symmetry.space_group_name_H-M   'P 1'
#
loop_
_entity.id
_entity.type
_entity.pdbx_description
1 polymer ?
#
loop_
_entity_poly.entity_id
_entity_poly.type
_entity_poly.pdbx_seq_one_letter_code
_entity_poly.pdbx_strand_id
1 'polypeptide(L)'
;MEEAHCILCGPAGRRAVFARPSADGEMFTLVRCASCGLRYLSPRPSENEIGRYYQSTYFTRRTDRGYDNYFAPGTRTEIERLFLLNLGDLGFQAYEASLDGHRRSLDIGCAAGYFVNMLAGRGWEASGIDISESCVSFARDRLGLDVVQGSYLEKSYENKFDLITLWATIEHLHRPDLFLEKIHNDLDDGGRLYLSTCRAGGTSFMRLFGSRWRYYNFPEHLYFFSIRQMRRLLAARGFRIVALGTYGSGFGRPGSPARKAADFAAKRFGLGDMMLIAAEKTRQVPRADQKY
;
A
#
# COMPACT_ATOMS: atom_id res chain seq x y z
N MET A 1 11.88 -0.88 19.83
CA MET A 1 12.37 0.17 18.88
C MET A 1 13.63 -0.32 18.18
N GLU A 2 13.73 -0.15 16.86
CA GLU A 2 14.89 -0.53 16.03
C GLU A 2 15.38 0.64 15.18
N GLU A 3 16.70 0.67 14.93
CA GLU A 3 17.30 1.58 13.96
C GLU A 3 17.09 1.05 12.54
N ALA A 4 16.43 1.83 11.70
CA ALA A 4 16.18 1.46 10.31
C ALA A 4 17.23 2.03 9.37
N HIS A 5 17.54 1.28 8.31
CA HIS A 5 18.37 1.73 7.20
C HIS A 5 17.53 1.94 5.93
N CYS A 6 18.12 2.65 4.97
CA CYS A 6 17.47 2.87 3.69
C CYS A 6 17.31 1.55 2.93
N ILE A 7 16.09 1.15 2.64
CA ILE A 7 15.81 -0.11 1.94
C ILE A 7 16.35 -0.16 0.49
N LEU A 8 16.64 1.02 -0.10
CA LEU A 8 17.18 1.12 -1.46
C LEU A 8 18.71 1.23 -1.51
N CYS A 9 19.35 1.69 -0.40
CA CYS A 9 20.77 2.03 -0.39
C CYS A 9 21.54 1.36 0.75
N GLY A 10 20.87 0.60 1.62
CA GLY A 10 21.47 0.01 2.81
C GLY A 10 21.87 1.07 3.84
N PRO A 11 22.98 0.88 4.57
CA PRO A 11 23.44 1.75 5.65
C PRO A 11 24.09 3.06 5.14
N ALA A 12 23.41 3.74 4.21
CA ALA A 12 23.81 5.08 3.74
C ALA A 12 23.55 6.13 4.81
N GLY A 13 24.29 7.24 4.75
CA GLY A 13 24.07 8.39 5.63
C GLY A 13 22.63 8.88 5.56
N ARG A 14 22.11 9.36 6.68
CA ARG A 14 20.74 9.89 6.78
C ARG A 14 20.73 11.24 7.49
N ARG A 15 19.70 12.04 7.24
CA ARG A 15 19.48 13.33 7.89
C ARG A 15 18.08 13.33 8.49
N ALA A 16 17.94 13.81 9.72
CA ALA A 16 16.63 14.07 10.32
C ALA A 16 15.90 15.15 9.51
N VAL A 17 14.61 14.96 9.31
CA VAL A 17 13.74 15.93 8.62
C VAL A 17 12.90 16.68 9.64
N PHE A 18 12.17 15.97 10.48
CA PHE A 18 11.46 16.47 11.65
C PHE A 18 11.07 15.30 12.55
N ALA A 19 10.66 15.61 13.77
CA ALA A 19 10.05 14.66 14.71
C ALA A 19 8.64 15.12 15.06
N ARG A 20 7.76 14.15 15.38
CA ARG A 20 6.40 14.42 15.87
C ARG A 20 5.91 13.25 16.71
N PRO A 21 4.96 13.51 17.66
CA PRO A 21 4.37 12.46 18.45
C PRO A 21 3.41 11.58 17.61
N SER A 22 3.29 10.31 18.01
CA SER A 22 2.15 9.44 17.68
C SER A 22 0.88 9.91 18.38
N ALA A 23 -0.23 9.22 18.13
CA ALA A 23 -1.48 9.44 18.86
C ALA A 23 -1.33 9.23 20.39
N ASP A 24 -0.40 8.35 20.79
CA ASP A 24 -0.13 8.01 22.19
C ASP A 24 0.98 8.87 22.81
N GLY A 25 1.46 9.90 22.10
CA GLY A 25 2.48 10.83 22.58
C GLY A 25 3.93 10.38 22.41
N GLU A 26 4.19 9.18 21.88
CA GLU A 26 5.54 8.67 21.63
C GLU A 26 6.17 9.39 20.43
N MET A 27 7.41 9.89 20.59
CA MET A 27 8.09 10.70 19.57
C MET A 27 8.77 9.84 18.52
N PHE A 28 8.47 10.12 17.25
CA PHE A 28 9.10 9.46 16.09
C PHE A 28 9.78 10.48 15.19
N THR A 29 10.96 10.09 14.67
CA THR A 29 11.76 10.92 13.77
C THR A 29 11.67 10.43 12.35
N LEU A 30 11.22 11.31 11.44
CA LEU A 30 11.33 11.11 10.02
C LEU A 30 12.76 11.45 9.59
N VAL A 31 13.42 10.50 8.93
CA VAL A 31 14.74 10.69 8.36
C VAL A 31 14.69 10.62 6.83
N ARG A 32 15.70 11.16 6.17
CA ARG A 32 15.89 11.12 4.72
C ARG A 32 17.24 10.52 4.39
N CYS A 33 17.27 9.52 3.54
CA CYS A 33 18.50 8.94 2.99
C CYS A 33 19.29 10.00 2.23
N ALA A 34 20.59 10.13 2.53
CA ALA A 34 21.47 11.09 1.88
C ALA A 34 21.69 10.75 0.40
N SER A 35 21.68 9.47 0.03
CA SER A 35 21.95 9.01 -1.34
C SER A 35 20.72 9.10 -2.25
N CYS A 36 19.58 8.48 -1.89
CA CYS A 36 18.42 8.40 -2.78
C CYS A 36 17.25 9.31 -2.38
N GLY A 37 17.34 9.93 -1.22
CA GLY A 37 16.29 10.82 -0.72
C GLY A 37 15.03 10.14 -0.20
N LEU A 38 15.00 8.80 -0.08
CA LEU A 38 13.89 8.06 0.54
C LEU A 38 13.67 8.56 1.96
N ARG A 39 12.42 8.80 2.33
CA ARG A 39 12.03 9.16 3.69
C ARG A 39 11.49 7.94 4.40
N TYR A 40 11.89 7.76 5.65
CA TYR A 40 11.45 6.63 6.48
C TYR A 40 11.60 6.96 7.96
N LEU A 41 10.92 6.22 8.82
CA LEU A 41 11.06 6.37 10.27
C LEU A 41 12.33 5.67 10.76
N SER A 42 13.10 6.36 11.62
CA SER A 42 14.22 5.79 12.36
C SER A 42 14.57 6.66 13.57
N PRO A 43 14.57 6.10 14.82
CA PRO A 43 14.14 4.73 15.11
C PRO A 43 12.64 4.50 14.84
N ARG A 44 12.24 3.24 14.73
CA ARG A 44 10.85 2.81 14.52
C ARG A 44 10.50 1.61 15.42
N PRO A 45 9.21 1.30 15.66
CA PRO A 45 8.84 0.05 16.32
C PRO A 45 9.38 -1.15 15.53
N SER A 46 9.85 -2.18 16.20
CA SER A 46 10.21 -3.46 15.58
C SER A 46 8.96 -4.21 15.09
N GLU A 47 9.15 -5.27 14.29
CA GLU A 47 8.04 -6.11 13.81
C GLU A 47 7.20 -6.68 14.96
N ASN A 48 7.84 -7.04 16.08
CA ASN A 48 7.14 -7.56 17.25
C ASN A 48 6.37 -6.48 18.04
N GLU A 49 6.74 -5.22 17.89
CA GLU A 49 6.12 -4.11 18.61
C GLU A 49 5.04 -3.41 17.80
N ILE A 50 5.08 -3.50 16.47
CA ILE A 50 4.18 -2.73 15.59
C ILE A 50 2.71 -3.10 15.78
N GLY A 51 2.41 -4.34 16.17
CA GLY A 51 1.04 -4.83 16.39
C GLY A 51 0.25 -4.00 17.40
N ARG A 52 0.91 -3.38 18.39
CA ARG A 52 0.24 -2.52 19.38
C ARG A 52 -0.46 -1.29 18.77
N TYR A 53 -0.05 -0.85 17.58
CA TYR A 53 -0.64 0.28 16.88
C TYR A 53 -1.81 -0.12 15.97
N TYR A 54 -2.05 -1.43 15.77
CA TYR A 54 -3.13 -1.97 14.94
C TYR A 54 -4.25 -2.61 15.78
N GLN A 55 -4.49 -2.12 16.99
CA GLN A 55 -5.59 -2.59 17.84
C GLN A 55 -6.96 -2.26 17.23
N SER A 56 -8.04 -2.84 17.80
CA SER A 56 -9.41 -2.69 17.30
C SER A 56 -9.86 -1.24 17.10
N THR A 57 -9.33 -0.31 17.91
CA THR A 57 -9.61 1.12 17.80
C THR A 57 -9.03 1.77 16.55
N TYR A 58 -8.02 1.17 15.94
CA TYR A 58 -7.41 1.65 14.69
C TYR A 58 -8.40 1.66 13.52
N PHE A 59 -9.31 0.70 13.47
CA PHE A 59 -10.31 0.58 12.42
C PHE A 59 -11.66 1.21 12.77
N THR A 60 -11.89 1.57 14.06
CA THR A 60 -13.22 2.00 14.53
C THR A 60 -13.27 3.42 15.10
N ARG A 61 -12.13 4.08 15.33
CA ARG A 61 -12.08 5.41 15.99
C ARG A 61 -11.09 6.38 15.37
N ARG A 62 -10.46 6.07 14.24
CA ARG A 62 -9.45 6.94 13.64
C ARG A 62 -10.01 7.68 12.42
N THR A 63 -10.24 8.97 12.61
CA THR A 63 -10.71 9.92 11.58
C THR A 63 -9.62 10.33 10.58
N ASP A 64 -8.35 10.20 10.91
CA ASP A 64 -7.20 10.56 10.06
C ASP A 64 -7.11 9.72 8.79
N ARG A 65 -7.79 8.57 8.72
CA ARG A 65 -7.90 7.71 7.54
C ARG A 65 -9.09 8.03 6.65
N GLY A 66 -9.93 8.97 7.05
CA GLY A 66 -11.11 9.37 6.30
C GLY A 66 -12.35 8.53 6.56
N TYR A 67 -12.27 7.52 7.44
CA TYR A 67 -13.41 6.68 7.84
C TYR A 67 -13.51 6.61 9.36
N ASP A 68 -14.69 6.96 9.91
CA ASP A 68 -14.93 6.88 11.36
C ASP A 68 -15.11 5.45 11.85
N ASN A 69 -15.61 4.57 10.99
CA ASN A 69 -15.75 3.15 11.27
C ASN A 69 -15.56 2.34 9.97
N TYR A 70 -14.48 1.58 9.91
CA TYR A 70 -14.14 0.79 8.74
C TYR A 70 -15.15 -0.33 8.46
N PHE A 71 -15.82 -0.84 9.51
CA PHE A 71 -16.80 -1.93 9.41
C PHE A 71 -18.22 -1.45 9.10
N ALA A 72 -18.48 -0.16 9.01
CA ALA A 72 -19.80 0.37 8.71
C ALA A 72 -20.22 0.09 7.26
N PRO A 73 -21.50 -0.27 6.98
CA PRO A 73 -21.97 -0.57 5.62
C PRO A 73 -21.72 0.55 4.61
N GLY A 74 -21.93 1.81 5.01
CA GLY A 74 -21.65 2.96 4.14
C GLY A 74 -20.17 3.12 3.78
N THR A 75 -19.27 2.79 4.71
CA THR A 75 -17.83 2.77 4.47
C THR A 75 -17.44 1.70 3.46
N ARG A 76 -18.02 0.52 3.55
CA ARG A 76 -17.82 -0.56 2.57
C ARG A 76 -18.15 -0.10 1.16
N THR A 77 -19.33 0.47 0.95
CA THR A 77 -19.76 0.93 -0.38
C THR A 77 -18.81 1.96 -0.98
N GLU A 78 -18.33 2.89 -0.16
CA GLU A 78 -17.37 3.90 -0.63
C GLU A 78 -16.00 3.30 -0.95
N ILE A 79 -15.51 2.36 -0.15
CA ILE A 79 -14.25 1.65 -0.39
C ILE A 79 -14.33 0.84 -1.67
N GLU A 80 -15.39 0.05 -1.87
CA GLU A 80 -15.59 -0.73 -3.09
C GLU A 80 -15.67 0.18 -4.33
N ARG A 81 -16.34 1.33 -4.22
CA ARG A 81 -16.37 2.34 -5.29
C ARG A 81 -14.97 2.86 -5.62
N LEU A 82 -14.14 3.12 -4.63
CA LEU A 82 -12.76 3.56 -4.83
C LEU A 82 -11.91 2.47 -5.48
N PHE A 83 -12.07 1.21 -5.10
CA PHE A 83 -11.38 0.09 -5.75
C PHE A 83 -11.76 0.01 -7.24
N LEU A 84 -13.03 0.12 -7.59
CA LEU A 84 -13.47 0.09 -8.98
C LEU A 84 -12.85 1.22 -9.81
N LEU A 85 -12.77 2.44 -9.27
CA LEU A 85 -12.10 3.56 -9.93
C LEU A 85 -10.60 3.31 -10.09
N ASN A 86 -9.93 2.81 -9.05
CA ASN A 86 -8.50 2.51 -9.08
C ASN A 86 -8.18 1.39 -10.08
N LEU A 87 -8.99 0.34 -10.12
CA LEU A 87 -8.87 -0.74 -11.09
C LEU A 87 -9.06 -0.26 -12.53
N GLY A 88 -10.05 0.63 -12.76
CA GLY A 88 -10.26 1.25 -14.06
C GLY A 88 -9.02 2.03 -14.51
N ASP A 89 -8.43 2.82 -13.63
CA ASP A 89 -7.21 3.61 -13.90
C ASP A 89 -5.98 2.73 -14.21
N LEU A 90 -5.94 1.53 -13.65
CA LEU A 90 -4.86 0.57 -13.86
C LEU A 90 -5.09 -0.39 -15.05
N GLY A 91 -6.19 -0.24 -15.77
CA GLY A 91 -6.52 -1.09 -16.93
C GLY A 91 -6.89 -2.52 -16.55
N PHE A 92 -7.47 -2.72 -15.36
CA PHE A 92 -7.80 -4.04 -14.82
C PHE A 92 -8.74 -4.83 -15.70
N GLN A 93 -9.79 -4.19 -16.30
CA GLN A 93 -10.75 -4.87 -17.16
C GLN A 93 -10.10 -5.55 -18.36
N ALA A 94 -9.15 -4.86 -19.01
CA ALA A 94 -8.41 -5.45 -20.13
C ALA A 94 -7.51 -6.60 -19.67
N TYR A 95 -6.87 -6.47 -18.49
CA TYR A 95 -6.10 -7.54 -17.91
C TYR A 95 -6.97 -8.74 -17.54
N GLU A 96 -8.06 -8.53 -16.83
CA GLU A 96 -9.03 -9.57 -16.45
C GLU A 96 -9.58 -10.33 -17.68
N ALA A 97 -9.87 -9.61 -18.77
CA ALA A 97 -10.36 -10.19 -20.02
C ALA A 97 -9.28 -10.98 -20.79
N SER A 98 -8.00 -10.77 -20.48
CA SER A 98 -6.89 -11.52 -21.10
C SER A 98 -6.53 -12.80 -20.37
N LEU A 99 -7.14 -13.06 -19.22
CA LEU A 99 -6.90 -14.28 -18.44
C LEU A 99 -7.84 -15.39 -18.88
N ASP A 100 -7.27 -16.57 -19.11
CA ASP A 100 -8.01 -17.79 -19.44
C ASP A 100 -8.20 -18.65 -18.18
N GLY A 101 -9.37 -19.26 -18.00
CA GLY A 101 -9.64 -20.25 -16.96
C GLY A 101 -9.87 -19.67 -15.56
N HIS A 102 -9.36 -20.38 -14.55
CA HIS A 102 -9.46 -19.96 -13.15
C HIS A 102 -8.59 -18.75 -12.88
N ARG A 103 -9.16 -17.77 -12.19
CA ARG A 103 -8.49 -16.51 -11.82
C ARG A 103 -8.25 -16.49 -10.33
N ARG A 104 -6.98 -16.51 -9.92
CA ARG A 104 -6.61 -16.50 -8.51
C ARG A 104 -6.04 -15.17 -8.09
N SER A 105 -6.52 -14.66 -6.97
CA SER A 105 -6.02 -13.42 -6.40
C SER A 105 -5.71 -13.52 -4.92
N LEU A 106 -4.70 -12.76 -4.47
CA LEU A 106 -4.35 -12.60 -3.07
C LEU A 106 -4.26 -11.10 -2.75
N ASP A 107 -5.00 -10.65 -1.74
CA ASP A 107 -4.89 -9.30 -1.18
C ASP A 107 -4.07 -9.33 0.12
N ILE A 108 -2.90 -8.71 0.12
CA ILE A 108 -2.00 -8.67 1.27
C ILE A 108 -2.26 -7.38 2.05
N GLY A 109 -2.56 -7.51 3.36
CA GLY A 109 -3.08 -6.42 4.17
C GLY A 109 -4.53 -6.12 3.82
N CYS A 110 -5.34 -7.17 3.67
CA CYS A 110 -6.70 -7.10 3.13
C CYS A 110 -7.71 -6.42 4.07
N ALA A 111 -7.34 -6.12 5.31
CA ALA A 111 -8.20 -5.55 6.33
C ALA A 111 -9.56 -6.31 6.41
N ALA A 112 -10.69 -5.60 6.32
CA ALA A 112 -12.04 -6.21 6.38
C ALA A 112 -12.41 -7.06 5.14
N GLY A 113 -11.48 -7.28 4.20
CA GLY A 113 -11.69 -8.16 3.04
C GLY A 113 -12.57 -7.58 1.92
N TYR A 114 -12.83 -6.28 1.89
CA TYR A 114 -13.73 -5.70 0.88
C TYR A 114 -13.23 -5.86 -0.56
N PHE A 115 -11.93 -5.82 -0.77
CA PHE A 115 -11.35 -6.09 -2.08
C PHE A 115 -11.49 -7.56 -2.46
N VAL A 116 -11.21 -8.46 -1.52
CA VAL A 116 -11.42 -9.92 -1.69
C VAL A 116 -12.87 -10.21 -2.05
N ASN A 117 -13.83 -9.62 -1.30
CA ASN A 117 -15.24 -9.76 -1.56
C ASN A 117 -15.65 -9.27 -2.97
N MET A 118 -15.10 -8.14 -3.39
CA MET A 118 -15.38 -7.57 -4.70
C MET A 118 -14.87 -8.49 -5.83
N LEU A 119 -13.68 -9.07 -5.71
CA LEU A 119 -13.15 -10.01 -6.69
C LEU A 119 -13.87 -11.35 -6.68
N ALA A 120 -14.23 -11.88 -5.50
CA ALA A 120 -15.05 -13.08 -5.38
C ALA A 120 -16.40 -12.92 -6.11
N GLY A 121 -17.06 -11.75 -5.95
CA GLY A 121 -18.28 -11.40 -6.68
C GLY A 121 -18.12 -11.28 -8.19
N ARG A 122 -16.88 -11.20 -8.70
CA ARG A 122 -16.52 -11.21 -10.13
C ARG A 122 -16.09 -12.58 -10.64
N GLY A 123 -16.19 -13.63 -9.80
CA GLY A 123 -15.83 -15.00 -10.15
C GLY A 123 -14.34 -15.32 -10.02
N TRP A 124 -13.58 -14.54 -9.24
CA TRP A 124 -12.22 -14.89 -8.87
C TRP A 124 -12.17 -15.85 -7.68
N GLU A 125 -11.25 -16.77 -7.68
CA GLU A 125 -10.78 -17.48 -6.48
C GLU A 125 -9.95 -16.47 -5.66
N ALA A 126 -10.64 -15.67 -4.85
CA ALA A 126 -10.07 -14.53 -4.16
C ALA A 126 -9.81 -14.87 -2.70
N SER A 127 -8.58 -14.64 -2.25
CA SER A 127 -8.15 -14.82 -0.86
C SER A 127 -7.48 -13.59 -0.31
N GLY A 128 -7.33 -13.53 1.01
CA GLY A 128 -6.69 -12.41 1.69
C GLY A 128 -5.87 -12.83 2.89
N ILE A 129 -4.92 -11.98 3.27
CA ILE A 129 -4.13 -12.14 4.47
C ILE A 129 -3.95 -10.80 5.18
N ASP A 130 -4.17 -10.80 6.50
CA ASP A 130 -3.96 -9.61 7.35
C ASP A 130 -3.44 -10.02 8.73
N ILE A 131 -2.69 -9.13 9.38
CA ILE A 131 -2.21 -9.34 10.75
C ILE A 131 -3.28 -9.05 11.82
N SER A 132 -4.31 -8.28 11.45
CA SER A 132 -5.38 -7.84 12.36
C SER A 132 -6.43 -8.92 12.56
N GLU A 133 -6.48 -9.50 13.77
CA GLU A 133 -7.49 -10.48 14.15
C GLU A 133 -8.92 -9.96 13.95
N SER A 134 -9.19 -8.72 14.38
CA SER A 134 -10.52 -8.12 14.26
C SER A 134 -11.00 -7.96 12.82
N CYS A 135 -10.09 -7.64 11.90
CA CYS A 135 -10.38 -7.54 10.48
C CYS A 135 -10.63 -8.91 9.86
N VAL A 136 -9.78 -9.89 10.17
CA VAL A 136 -9.92 -11.26 9.67
C VAL A 136 -11.21 -11.90 10.15
N SER A 137 -11.54 -11.78 11.46
CA SER A 137 -12.80 -12.27 12.02
C SER A 137 -14.00 -11.63 11.32
N PHE A 138 -13.98 -10.30 11.11
CA PHE A 138 -15.04 -9.63 10.36
C PHE A 138 -15.17 -10.18 8.93
N ALA A 139 -14.08 -10.33 8.20
CA ALA A 139 -14.09 -10.83 6.82
C ALA A 139 -14.64 -12.25 6.72
N ARG A 140 -14.26 -13.13 7.65
CA ARG A 140 -14.75 -14.53 7.72
C ARG A 140 -16.18 -14.61 8.16
N ASP A 141 -16.49 -14.02 9.33
CA ASP A 141 -17.77 -14.26 10.02
C ASP A 141 -18.92 -13.47 9.41
N ARG A 142 -18.64 -12.29 8.84
CA ARG A 142 -19.65 -11.40 8.28
C ARG A 142 -19.75 -11.46 6.75
N LEU A 143 -18.66 -11.79 6.07
CA LEU A 143 -18.62 -11.79 4.61
C LEU A 143 -18.37 -13.18 4.03
N GLY A 144 -18.06 -14.20 4.84
CA GLY A 144 -17.82 -15.57 4.39
C GLY A 144 -16.59 -15.72 3.49
N LEU A 145 -15.56 -14.89 3.69
CA LEU A 145 -14.41 -14.81 2.80
C LEU A 145 -13.27 -15.75 3.21
N ASP A 146 -12.48 -16.19 2.23
CA ASP A 146 -11.22 -16.89 2.45
C ASP A 146 -10.13 -15.89 2.82
N VAL A 147 -10.02 -15.57 4.10
CA VAL A 147 -9.03 -14.66 4.66
C VAL A 147 -8.30 -15.33 5.81
N VAL A 148 -6.99 -15.22 5.88
CA VAL A 148 -6.16 -15.81 6.94
C VAL A 148 -5.48 -14.73 7.77
N GLN A 149 -5.38 -14.97 9.08
CA GLN A 149 -4.57 -14.13 9.96
C GLN A 149 -3.11 -14.57 9.91
N GLY A 150 -2.20 -13.61 9.83
CA GLY A 150 -0.77 -13.86 9.96
C GLY A 150 0.10 -12.99 9.05
N SER A 151 1.40 -13.30 9.08
CA SER A 151 2.39 -12.67 8.23
C SER A 151 2.43 -13.34 6.86
N TYR A 152 2.35 -12.54 5.80
CA TYR A 152 2.48 -13.06 4.43
C TYR A 152 3.83 -13.74 4.19
N LEU A 153 4.91 -13.24 4.80
CA LEU A 153 6.25 -13.83 4.63
C LEU A 153 6.36 -15.26 5.17
N GLU A 154 5.52 -15.62 6.14
CA GLU A 154 5.50 -16.94 6.78
C GLU A 154 4.59 -17.95 6.09
N LYS A 155 3.77 -17.51 5.12
CA LYS A 155 2.84 -18.38 4.40
C LYS A 155 3.45 -18.94 3.14
N SER A 156 3.13 -20.21 2.84
CA SER A 156 3.41 -20.87 1.58
C SER A 156 2.11 -21.14 0.84
N TYR A 157 2.14 -20.97 -0.48
CA TYR A 157 0.99 -21.22 -1.36
C TYR A 157 1.36 -22.30 -2.37
N GLU A 158 0.50 -23.28 -2.52
CA GLU A 158 0.72 -24.38 -3.49
C GLU A 158 0.53 -23.88 -4.93
N ASN A 159 -0.44 -23.00 -5.12
CA ASN A 159 -0.79 -22.45 -6.41
C ASN A 159 -0.31 -21.01 -6.57
N LYS A 160 0.01 -20.63 -7.80
CA LYS A 160 0.36 -19.26 -8.15
C LYS A 160 -0.89 -18.40 -8.30
N PHE A 161 -0.67 -17.09 -8.25
CA PHE A 161 -1.71 -16.08 -8.39
C PHE A 161 -1.56 -15.31 -9.70
N ASP A 162 -2.69 -15.03 -10.34
CA ASP A 162 -2.74 -14.10 -11.47
C ASP A 162 -2.60 -12.65 -10.96
N LEU A 163 -3.17 -12.37 -9.79
CA LEU A 163 -3.18 -11.04 -9.20
C LEU A 163 -2.81 -11.08 -7.73
N ILE A 164 -1.80 -10.29 -7.36
CA ILE A 164 -1.52 -9.97 -5.95
C ILE A 164 -1.68 -8.47 -5.74
N THR A 165 -2.28 -8.07 -4.62
CA THR A 165 -2.54 -6.66 -4.34
C THR A 165 -2.00 -6.20 -2.99
N LEU A 166 -1.64 -4.89 -2.92
CA LEU A 166 -1.18 -4.17 -1.73
C LEU A 166 -1.88 -2.80 -1.70
N TRP A 167 -3.08 -2.71 -1.14
CA TRP A 167 -3.82 -1.46 -1.07
C TRP A 167 -3.47 -0.66 0.18
N ALA A 168 -2.65 0.39 0.04
CA ALA A 168 -2.14 1.20 1.14
C ALA A 168 -1.49 0.31 2.24
N THR A 169 -0.65 -0.62 1.83
CA THR A 169 -0.02 -1.64 2.68
C THR A 169 1.50 -1.54 2.65
N ILE A 170 2.10 -1.29 1.49
CA ILE A 170 3.55 -1.36 1.31
C ILE A 170 4.33 -0.35 2.18
N GLU A 171 3.72 0.80 2.49
CA GLU A 171 4.29 1.81 3.39
C GLU A 171 4.39 1.38 4.85
N HIS A 172 3.63 0.37 5.24
CA HIS A 172 3.57 -0.18 6.60
C HIS A 172 4.55 -1.33 6.82
N LEU A 173 5.08 -1.93 5.76
CA LEU A 173 5.91 -3.12 5.83
C LEU A 173 7.33 -2.79 6.30
N HIS A 174 7.88 -3.57 7.22
CA HIS A 174 9.26 -3.45 7.68
C HIS A 174 10.26 -3.81 6.57
N ARG A 175 9.92 -4.85 5.80
CA ARG A 175 10.75 -5.40 4.74
C ARG A 175 9.96 -5.49 3.41
N PRO A 176 9.51 -4.33 2.84
CA PRO A 176 8.81 -4.34 1.56
C PRO A 176 9.62 -4.97 0.42
N ASP A 177 10.93 -5.03 0.55
CA ASP A 177 11.82 -5.74 -0.37
C ASP A 177 11.60 -7.26 -0.37
N LEU A 178 11.49 -7.87 0.82
CA LEU A 178 11.21 -9.32 0.94
C LEU A 178 9.77 -9.65 0.51
N PHE A 179 8.81 -8.77 0.83
CA PHE A 179 7.44 -8.93 0.34
C PHE A 179 7.39 -8.95 -1.19
N LEU A 180 8.05 -8.00 -1.85
CA LEU A 180 8.08 -7.95 -3.32
C LEU A 180 8.81 -9.14 -3.93
N GLU A 181 9.89 -9.63 -3.31
CA GLU A 181 10.58 -10.83 -3.74
C GLU A 181 9.68 -12.06 -3.66
N LYS A 182 8.98 -12.24 -2.54
CA LYS A 182 8.02 -13.34 -2.38
C LYS A 182 6.82 -13.18 -3.32
N ILE A 183 6.28 -11.97 -3.50
CA ILE A 183 5.20 -11.69 -4.46
C ILE A 183 5.63 -12.07 -5.87
N HIS A 184 6.86 -11.75 -6.27
CA HIS A 184 7.39 -12.17 -7.57
C HIS A 184 7.39 -13.69 -7.72
N ASN A 185 7.73 -14.41 -6.66
CA ASN A 185 7.73 -15.87 -6.66
C ASN A 185 6.33 -16.47 -6.65
N ASP A 186 5.37 -15.85 -5.95
CA ASP A 186 4.00 -16.36 -5.81
C ASP A 186 3.10 -15.99 -7.00
N LEU A 187 3.46 -15.00 -7.80
CA LEU A 187 2.77 -14.68 -9.05
C LEU A 187 3.07 -15.71 -10.15
N ASP A 188 2.05 -15.99 -10.96
CA ASP A 188 2.21 -16.77 -12.19
C ASP A 188 2.95 -15.98 -13.26
N ASP A 189 3.36 -16.65 -14.36
CA ASP A 189 3.92 -15.99 -15.53
C ASP A 189 2.84 -15.12 -16.19
N GLY A 190 3.13 -13.84 -16.35
CA GLY A 190 2.14 -12.83 -16.79
C GLY A 190 1.25 -12.28 -15.67
N GLY A 191 1.40 -12.81 -14.46
CA GLY A 191 0.69 -12.31 -13.27
C GLY A 191 1.09 -10.89 -12.92
N ARG A 192 0.17 -10.17 -12.27
CA ARG A 192 0.32 -8.74 -11.95
C ARG A 192 0.26 -8.45 -10.46
N LEU A 193 1.10 -7.51 -10.06
CA LEU A 193 1.03 -6.82 -8.77
C LEU A 193 0.31 -5.49 -8.96
N TYR A 194 -0.77 -5.26 -8.21
CA TYR A 194 -1.41 -3.95 -8.11
C TYR A 194 -1.19 -3.39 -6.72
N LEU A 195 -0.80 -2.13 -6.62
CA LEU A 195 -0.60 -1.48 -5.34
C LEU A 195 -1.02 -0.01 -5.35
N SER A 196 -1.38 0.47 -4.17
CA SER A 196 -1.49 1.89 -3.88
C SER A 196 -0.66 2.24 -2.65
N THR A 197 -0.13 3.46 -2.61
CA THR A 197 0.56 3.99 -1.42
C THR A 197 0.61 5.51 -1.47
N CYS A 198 0.90 6.13 -0.33
CA CYS A 198 1.11 7.56 -0.26
C CYS A 198 2.35 7.97 -1.08
N ARG A 199 2.22 9.09 -1.81
CA ARG A 199 3.27 9.59 -2.70
C ARG A 199 4.03 10.74 -2.05
N ALA A 200 5.29 10.49 -1.70
CA ALA A 200 6.20 11.51 -1.19
C ALA A 200 7.09 12.11 -2.31
N GLY A 201 7.70 13.24 -2.03
CA GLY A 201 8.84 13.76 -2.80
C GLY A 201 8.52 14.40 -4.15
N GLY A 202 7.31 14.89 -4.37
CA GLY A 202 6.93 15.51 -5.64
C GLY A 202 6.48 16.95 -5.54
N THR A 203 5.78 17.40 -6.58
CA THR A 203 5.00 18.64 -6.64
C THR A 203 3.71 18.55 -5.84
N SER A 204 3.53 17.48 -5.10
CA SER A 204 2.37 17.14 -4.33
C SER A 204 2.13 18.12 -3.19
N PHE A 205 0.94 18.07 -2.64
CA PHE A 205 0.53 18.81 -1.46
C PHE A 205 1.44 18.60 -0.25
N MET A 206 2.25 17.53 -0.22
CA MET A 206 3.29 17.33 0.79
C MET A 206 4.26 18.53 0.87
N ARG A 207 4.62 19.17 -0.26
CA ARG A 207 5.48 20.37 -0.24
C ARG A 207 4.76 21.57 0.34
N LEU A 208 3.45 21.69 0.06
CA LEU A 208 2.61 22.77 0.53
C LEU A 208 2.35 22.66 2.04
N PHE A 209 2.04 21.45 2.53
CA PHE A 209 1.69 21.23 3.92
C PHE A 209 2.91 20.92 4.82
N GLY A 210 4.08 20.63 4.24
CA GLY A 210 5.30 20.33 4.99
C GLY A 210 5.11 19.21 5.99
N SER A 211 5.48 19.44 7.26
CA SER A 211 5.31 18.45 8.33
C SER A 211 3.82 18.17 8.68
N ARG A 212 2.87 18.97 8.20
CA ARG A 212 1.43 18.77 8.38
C ARG A 212 0.79 17.91 7.29
N TRP A 213 1.58 17.36 6.39
CA TRP A 213 1.05 16.48 5.34
C TRP A 213 0.32 15.28 5.95
N ARG A 214 -0.92 15.08 5.53
CA ARG A 214 -1.88 14.14 6.14
C ARG A 214 -1.41 12.67 6.18
N TYR A 215 -0.51 12.29 5.31
CA TYR A 215 -0.01 10.91 5.26
C TYR A 215 1.22 10.67 6.14
N TYR A 216 1.72 11.66 6.85
CA TYR A 216 2.71 11.43 7.91
C TYR A 216 2.03 10.86 9.15
N ASN A 217 1.63 9.60 9.07
CA ASN A 217 0.94 8.83 10.08
C ASN A 217 1.96 7.99 10.86
N PHE A 218 2.39 8.48 12.02
CA PHE A 218 3.45 7.84 12.80
C PHE A 218 2.86 7.08 14.01
N PRO A 219 3.36 5.84 14.26
CA PRO A 219 4.45 5.15 13.55
C PRO A 219 3.97 4.17 12.46
N GLU A 220 2.72 4.16 12.07
CA GLU A 220 2.16 3.14 11.19
C GLU A 220 2.76 3.20 9.78
N HIS A 221 3.02 4.41 9.24
CA HIS A 221 3.74 4.56 7.99
C HIS A 221 5.25 4.57 8.22
N LEU A 222 5.91 3.50 7.84
CA LEU A 222 7.36 3.34 8.03
C LEU A 222 8.15 3.96 6.88
N TYR A 223 7.60 3.98 5.66
CA TYR A 223 8.22 4.50 4.46
C TYR A 223 7.34 5.47 3.69
N PHE A 224 7.98 6.44 3.02
CA PHE A 224 7.31 7.48 2.22
C PHE A 224 7.98 7.53 0.83
N PHE A 225 7.44 6.77 -0.11
CA PHE A 225 8.02 6.57 -1.42
C PHE A 225 7.64 7.70 -2.39
N SER A 226 8.63 8.17 -3.18
CA SER A 226 8.35 8.87 -4.43
C SER A 226 8.15 7.86 -5.57
N ILE A 227 7.57 8.29 -6.68
CA ILE A 227 7.43 7.46 -7.89
C ILE A 227 8.80 6.91 -8.33
N ARG A 228 9.86 7.74 -8.29
CA ARG A 228 11.22 7.31 -8.66
C ARG A 228 11.74 6.18 -7.76
N GLN A 229 11.50 6.28 -6.47
CA GLN A 229 11.95 5.27 -5.50
C GLN A 229 11.14 3.99 -5.63
N MET A 230 9.82 4.09 -5.85
CA MET A 230 8.98 2.93 -6.09
C MET A 230 9.36 2.20 -7.39
N ARG A 231 9.61 2.94 -8.47
CA ARG A 231 10.13 2.36 -9.72
C ARG A 231 11.44 1.60 -9.50
N ARG A 232 12.38 2.18 -8.73
CA ARG A 232 13.65 1.54 -8.41
C ARG A 232 13.45 0.28 -7.56
N LEU A 233 12.57 0.33 -6.56
CA LEU A 233 12.27 -0.81 -5.69
C LEU A 233 11.65 -1.98 -6.48
N LEU A 234 10.64 -1.69 -7.29
CA LEU A 234 9.96 -2.68 -8.13
C LEU A 234 10.90 -3.28 -9.18
N ALA A 235 11.66 -2.47 -9.90
CA ALA A 235 12.61 -2.94 -10.90
C ALA A 235 13.68 -3.85 -10.28
N ALA A 236 14.19 -3.51 -9.09
CA ALA A 236 15.18 -4.33 -8.38
C ALA A 236 14.62 -5.69 -7.91
N ARG A 237 13.30 -5.87 -7.92
CA ARG A 237 12.61 -7.12 -7.53
C ARG A 237 11.91 -7.80 -8.71
N GLY A 238 12.33 -7.49 -9.94
CA GLY A 238 11.84 -8.18 -11.14
C GLY A 238 10.44 -7.76 -11.59
N PHE A 239 10.05 -6.51 -11.33
CA PHE A 239 8.77 -5.96 -11.79
C PHE A 239 8.94 -4.85 -12.81
N ARG A 240 8.13 -4.88 -13.87
CA ARG A 240 7.97 -3.83 -14.85
C ARG A 240 6.65 -3.13 -14.65
N ILE A 241 6.66 -1.81 -14.42
CA ILE A 241 5.42 -1.03 -14.29
C ILE A 241 4.74 -0.95 -15.66
N VAL A 242 3.47 -1.37 -15.72
CA VAL A 242 2.63 -1.33 -16.93
C VAL A 242 1.57 -0.24 -16.87
N ALA A 243 1.15 0.19 -15.68
CA ALA A 243 0.31 1.36 -15.49
C ALA A 243 0.71 2.11 -14.22
N LEU A 244 0.63 3.43 -14.27
CA LEU A 244 0.90 4.31 -13.14
C LEU A 244 -0.03 5.50 -13.17
N GLY A 245 -0.73 5.72 -12.07
CA GLY A 245 -1.61 6.86 -11.86
C GLY A 245 -1.34 7.55 -10.52
N THR A 246 -1.94 8.71 -10.35
CA THR A 246 -2.00 9.39 -9.04
C THR A 246 -3.40 9.89 -8.79
N TYR A 247 -3.80 9.95 -7.51
CA TYR A 247 -5.11 10.45 -7.11
C TYR A 247 -5.07 11.11 -5.74
N GLY A 248 -6.18 11.76 -5.36
CA GLY A 248 -6.34 12.41 -4.06
C GLY A 248 -5.51 13.68 -3.92
N SER A 249 -6.18 14.82 -3.79
CA SER A 249 -5.52 16.10 -3.59
C SER A 249 -5.28 16.44 -2.12
N GLY A 250 -6.04 15.81 -1.20
CA GLY A 250 -6.05 16.22 0.20
C GLY A 250 -6.64 17.61 0.46
N PHE A 251 -7.11 18.31 -0.56
CA PHE A 251 -7.57 19.69 -0.50
C PHE A 251 -9.09 19.80 -0.33
N GLY A 252 -9.56 20.59 0.62
CA GLY A 252 -10.99 20.82 0.85
C GLY A 252 -11.69 19.71 1.65
N ARG A 253 -12.97 19.95 1.97
CA ARG A 253 -13.81 18.99 2.72
C ARG A 253 -14.22 17.82 1.82
N PRO A 254 -14.24 16.57 2.32
CA PRO A 254 -14.75 15.42 1.59
C PRO A 254 -16.13 15.71 0.98
N GLY A 255 -16.34 15.30 -0.28
CA GLY A 255 -17.61 15.47 -1.00
C GLY A 255 -17.89 16.88 -1.56
N SER A 256 -17.12 17.91 -1.16
CA SER A 256 -17.34 19.27 -1.65
C SER A 256 -16.99 19.42 -3.16
N PRO A 257 -17.63 20.37 -3.90
CA PRO A 257 -17.28 20.66 -5.29
C PRO A 257 -15.81 21.06 -5.46
N ALA A 258 -15.27 21.85 -4.53
CA ALA A 258 -13.86 22.25 -4.52
C ALA A 258 -12.93 21.04 -4.39
N ARG A 259 -13.27 20.06 -3.53
CA ARG A 259 -12.52 18.80 -3.41
C ARG A 259 -12.56 18.00 -4.70
N LYS A 260 -13.74 17.84 -5.31
CA LYS A 260 -13.91 17.10 -6.56
C LYS A 260 -13.08 17.73 -7.69
N ALA A 261 -13.11 19.05 -7.84
CA ALA A 261 -12.30 19.77 -8.82
C ALA A 261 -10.79 19.61 -8.55
N ALA A 262 -10.34 19.72 -7.31
CA ALA A 262 -8.95 19.53 -6.93
C ALA A 262 -8.47 18.07 -7.16
N ASP A 263 -9.30 17.08 -6.83
CA ASP A 263 -8.98 15.68 -7.07
C ASP A 263 -8.93 15.35 -8.57
N PHE A 264 -9.84 15.92 -9.38
CA PHE A 264 -9.79 15.79 -10.83
C PHE A 264 -8.51 16.39 -11.42
N ALA A 265 -8.16 17.61 -11.02
CA ALA A 265 -6.92 18.26 -11.45
C ALA A 265 -5.68 17.47 -10.99
N ALA A 266 -5.65 17.03 -9.72
CA ALA A 266 -4.57 16.23 -9.18
C ALA A 266 -4.36 14.94 -9.98
N LYS A 267 -5.43 14.25 -10.34
CA LYS A 267 -5.40 13.05 -11.17
C LYS A 267 -4.94 13.37 -12.61
N ARG A 268 -5.52 14.40 -13.24
CA ARG A 268 -5.23 14.76 -14.65
C ARG A 268 -3.78 15.19 -14.89
N PHE A 269 -3.20 15.88 -13.90
CA PHE A 269 -1.84 16.43 -13.99
C PHE A 269 -0.80 15.59 -13.23
N GLY A 270 -1.18 14.43 -12.70
CA GLY A 270 -0.26 13.58 -11.95
C GLY A 270 0.24 14.21 -10.64
N LEU A 271 -0.57 15.04 -9.98
CA LEU A 271 -0.22 15.79 -8.77
C LEU A 271 -0.78 15.16 -7.48
N GLY A 272 -1.47 14.02 -7.56
CA GLY A 272 -2.09 13.36 -6.43
C GLY A 272 -1.10 12.92 -5.35
N ASP A 273 -1.57 12.91 -4.11
CA ASP A 273 -0.82 12.47 -2.93
C ASP A 273 -0.78 10.95 -2.74
N MET A 274 -1.60 10.23 -3.49
CA MET A 274 -1.55 8.78 -3.58
C MET A 274 -1.05 8.37 -4.95
N MET A 275 -0.27 7.30 -5.04
CA MET A 275 0.11 6.66 -6.30
C MET A 275 -0.58 5.30 -6.44
N LEU A 276 -0.93 4.99 -7.68
CA LEU A 276 -1.47 3.70 -8.12
C LEU A 276 -0.49 3.07 -9.09
N ILE A 277 -0.21 1.80 -8.93
CA ILE A 277 0.71 1.08 -9.81
C ILE A 277 0.14 -0.29 -10.14
N ALA A 278 0.16 -0.62 -11.44
CA ALA A 278 0.12 -2.00 -11.91
C ALA A 278 1.50 -2.36 -12.43
N ALA A 279 2.03 -3.46 -11.94
CA ALA A 279 3.33 -3.98 -12.33
C ALA A 279 3.21 -5.45 -12.74
N GLU A 280 3.93 -5.83 -13.76
CA GLU A 280 3.99 -7.17 -14.31
C GLU A 280 5.29 -7.84 -13.91
N LYS A 281 5.23 -9.11 -13.55
CA LYS A 281 6.39 -9.96 -13.29
C LYS A 281 7.26 -10.05 -14.54
N THR A 282 8.56 -9.80 -14.41
CA THR A 282 9.53 -10.04 -15.48
C THR A 282 10.17 -11.42 -15.33
N ARG A 283 10.49 -12.07 -16.44
CA ARG A 283 11.12 -13.41 -16.43
C ARG A 283 12.51 -13.44 -15.80
N GLN A 284 13.17 -12.29 -15.66
CA GLN A 284 14.50 -12.18 -15.06
C GLN A 284 14.47 -11.18 -13.92
N VAL A 285 14.82 -11.62 -12.72
CA VAL A 285 15.17 -10.73 -11.62
C VAL A 285 16.56 -10.15 -11.97
N PRO A 286 16.73 -8.83 -12.07
CA PRO A 286 18.05 -8.25 -12.31
C PRO A 286 19.00 -8.71 -11.20
N ARG A 287 20.19 -9.21 -11.56
CA ARG A 287 21.21 -9.56 -10.57
C ARG A 287 21.55 -8.32 -9.74
N ALA A 288 21.70 -8.50 -8.43
CA ALA A 288 21.92 -7.42 -7.44
C ALA A 288 23.18 -6.56 -7.71
N ASP A 289 24.04 -6.95 -8.67
CA ASP A 289 25.31 -6.30 -8.97
C ASP A 289 25.23 -5.13 -9.96
N GLN A 290 24.06 -4.84 -10.53
CA GLN A 290 23.91 -3.65 -11.37
C GLN A 290 23.60 -2.41 -10.52
N LYS A 291 24.65 -1.72 -10.09
CA LYS A 291 24.59 -0.36 -9.53
C LYS A 291 23.99 0.59 -10.58
N TYR A 292 22.78 1.10 -10.28
CA TYR A 292 22.17 2.21 -11.03
C TYR A 292 22.52 3.55 -10.37
#